data_90f51e3187cd391edd1bbd73b86397a3
#
_entry.id   90f51e3187cd391edd1bbd73b86397a3
#
_cell.length_a   1.000
_cell.length_b   1.000
_cell.length_c   1.000
_cell.angle_alpha   90.00
_cell.angle_beta   90.00
_cell.angle_gamma   90.00
#
_symmetry.space_group_name_H-M   'P 1'
#
loop_
_entity.id
_entity.type
_entity.pdbx_description
1 polymer ?
#
loop_
_entity_poly.entity_id
_entity_poly.type
_entity_poly.pdbx_seq_one_letter_code
_entity_poly.pdbx_strand_id
1 'polypeptide(L)'
;MRTFSIELGVPGILAGIPVQHVDDRNMILALQGTKLIVPPQLQFVADRLLETPGRVGTADNDINAVKNMGLLPEGYAVNHFLTDTDAWFIKTDCPDGFKQFERTPISTSMEGDFDTGNVRYKARERYSFGFSNPRCVFGSQGA
;
A
#
# COMPACT_ATOMS: atom_id res chain seq x y z
N MET A 1 -8.69 4.74 19.23
CA MET A 1 -7.66 4.49 18.23
C MET A 1 -6.61 3.63 18.91
N ARG A 2 -6.51 2.36 18.62
CA ARG A 2 -5.49 1.49 19.22
C ARG A 2 -4.28 1.49 18.29
N THR A 3 -3.21 2.09 18.75
CA THR A 3 -1.92 2.09 18.08
C THR A 3 -1.32 0.71 18.19
N PHE A 4 -1.15 0.02 17.09
CA PHE A 4 -0.42 -1.25 17.04
C PHE A 4 1.03 -0.91 16.68
N SER A 5 1.91 -0.98 17.66
CA SER A 5 3.34 -0.90 17.42
C SER A 5 3.81 -2.26 16.90
N ILE A 6 4.23 -2.32 15.65
CA ILE A 6 5.03 -3.46 15.18
C ILE A 6 6.45 -3.22 15.67
N GLU A 7 6.82 -3.86 16.77
CA GLU A 7 8.22 -4.01 17.08
C GLU A 7 8.87 -4.89 16.01
N LEU A 8 9.82 -4.33 15.29
CA LEU A 8 10.69 -5.00 14.29
C LEU A 8 11.63 -6.05 14.89
N GLY A 9 11.29 -6.59 16.01
CA GLY A 9 11.89 -7.70 16.71
C GLY A 9 11.07 -8.98 16.52
N VAL A 10 11.02 -9.44 15.30
CA VAL A 10 10.86 -10.82 14.84
C VAL A 10 9.65 -11.70 15.27
N PRO A 11 9.08 -11.80 16.46
CA PRO A 11 7.88 -12.66 16.64
C PRO A 11 6.54 -11.95 16.50
N GLY A 12 6.50 -10.63 16.57
CA GLY A 12 5.24 -9.87 16.61
C GLY A 12 4.56 -9.62 15.26
N ILE A 13 5.31 -9.63 14.17
CA ILE A 13 4.77 -9.32 12.83
C ILE A 13 3.81 -10.40 12.32
N LEU A 14 4.03 -11.66 12.71
CA LEU A 14 3.20 -12.77 12.28
C LEU A 14 1.85 -12.84 13.00
N ALA A 15 1.73 -12.23 14.17
CA ALA A 15 0.49 -12.25 14.96
C ALA A 15 -0.51 -11.17 14.54
N GLY A 16 -0.12 -10.22 13.69
CA GLY A 16 -0.91 -9.03 13.38
C GLY A 16 -1.55 -8.98 12.00
N ILE A 17 -1.32 -9.96 11.13
CA ILE A 17 -1.85 -9.93 9.75
C ILE A 17 -3.33 -10.28 9.65
N PRO A 18 -3.97 -11.10 10.47
CA PRO A 18 -5.43 -11.08 10.54
C PRO A 18 -5.88 -9.88 11.36
N VAL A 19 -5.86 -8.71 10.76
CA VAL A 19 -6.46 -7.52 11.35
C VAL A 19 -7.97 -7.76 11.42
N GLN A 20 -8.46 -8.10 12.59
CA GLN A 20 -9.89 -8.14 12.83
C GLN A 20 -10.42 -6.71 12.82
N HIS A 21 -10.76 -6.20 11.65
CA HIS A 21 -11.54 -4.99 11.54
C HIS A 21 -12.97 -5.27 12.01
N VAL A 22 -13.45 -4.42 12.89
CA VAL A 22 -14.84 -4.46 13.34
C VAL A 22 -15.59 -3.26 12.74
N ASP A 23 -16.84 -3.51 12.41
CA ASP A 23 -17.77 -2.46 12.01
C ASP A 23 -18.22 -1.63 13.22
N ASP A 24 -18.91 -0.52 12.98
CA ASP A 24 -19.49 0.36 14.00
C ASP A 24 -20.45 -0.38 14.93
N ARG A 25 -20.97 -1.53 14.47
CA ARG A 25 -21.82 -2.46 15.22
C ARG A 25 -21.04 -3.58 15.92
N ASN A 26 -19.71 -3.48 15.97
CA ASN A 26 -18.83 -4.48 16.57
C ASN A 26 -18.86 -5.86 15.87
N MET A 27 -19.30 -5.90 14.61
CA MET A 27 -19.24 -7.11 13.79
C MET A 27 -17.86 -7.24 13.15
N ILE A 28 -17.32 -8.46 13.13
CA ILE A 28 -16.03 -8.77 12.53
C ILE A 28 -16.15 -8.68 11.01
N LEU A 29 -15.30 -7.88 10.40
CA LEU A 29 -15.14 -7.79 8.96
C LEU A 29 -13.97 -8.72 8.55
N ALA A 30 -14.25 -9.66 7.67
CA ALA A 30 -13.24 -10.60 7.15
C ALA A 30 -12.39 -9.94 6.03
N LEU A 31 -11.73 -8.81 6.35
CA LEU A 31 -10.84 -8.12 5.41
C LEU A 31 -9.45 -8.77 5.42
N GLN A 32 -8.90 -8.97 4.23
CA GLN A 32 -7.56 -9.52 4.04
C GLN A 32 -6.62 -8.46 3.48
N GLY A 33 -5.36 -8.49 3.91
CA GLY A 33 -4.31 -7.67 3.32
C GLY A 33 -4.00 -8.17 1.91
N THR A 34 -3.84 -7.26 0.96
CA THR A 34 -3.47 -7.60 -0.42
C THR A 34 -2.06 -7.19 -0.77
N LYS A 35 -1.62 -6.02 -0.29
CA LYS A 35 -0.33 -5.45 -0.65
C LYS A 35 0.29 -4.69 0.52
N LEU A 36 1.57 -4.88 0.73
CA LEU A 36 2.38 -4.11 1.68
C LEU A 36 3.03 -2.92 0.96
N ILE A 37 2.94 -1.73 1.55
CA ILE A 37 3.57 -0.50 1.06
C ILE A 37 4.57 -0.05 2.12
N VAL A 38 5.82 0.12 1.71
CA VAL A 38 6.93 0.48 2.60
C VAL A 38 7.80 1.58 1.99
N PRO A 39 8.50 2.37 2.80
CA PRO A 39 9.53 3.28 2.34
C PRO A 39 10.78 2.50 1.86
N PRO A 40 11.71 3.15 1.13
CA PRO A 40 12.93 2.51 0.64
C PRO A 40 13.80 1.89 1.73
N GLN A 41 13.80 2.46 2.93
CA GLN A 41 14.59 1.99 4.07
C GLN A 41 14.15 0.60 4.56
N LEU A 42 12.86 0.28 4.45
CA LEU A 42 12.28 -0.99 4.86
C LEU A 42 12.20 -2.03 3.74
N GLN A 43 12.67 -1.71 2.54
CA GLN A 43 12.60 -2.61 1.38
C GLN A 43 13.22 -3.98 1.65
N PHE A 44 14.45 -4.02 2.18
CA PHE A 44 15.14 -5.28 2.46
C PHE A 44 14.46 -6.11 3.56
N VAL A 45 13.83 -5.42 4.52
CA VAL A 45 13.07 -6.10 5.58
C VAL A 45 11.80 -6.73 4.99
N ALA A 46 11.10 -5.99 4.13
CA ALA A 46 9.91 -6.49 3.44
C ALA A 46 10.23 -7.70 2.55
N ASP A 47 11.33 -7.64 1.81
CA ASP A 47 11.80 -8.74 0.97
C ASP A 47 12.10 -10.00 1.80
N ARG A 48 12.84 -9.84 2.90
CA ARG A 48 13.14 -10.95 3.82
C ARG A 48 11.88 -11.57 4.43
N LEU A 49 10.84 -10.77 4.71
CA LEU A 49 9.60 -11.26 5.28
C LEU A 49 8.72 -11.99 4.27
N LEU A 50 8.66 -11.51 3.04
CA LEU A 50 7.71 -12.00 2.05
C LEU A 50 8.33 -13.03 1.09
N GLU A 51 9.62 -12.90 0.78
CA GLU A 51 10.25 -13.72 -0.26
C GLU A 51 11.10 -14.89 0.28
N THR A 52 11.54 -14.86 1.52
CA THR A 52 12.34 -15.97 2.08
C THR A 52 11.48 -17.19 2.35
N PRO A 53 11.93 -18.41 1.97
CA PRO A 53 11.21 -19.65 2.25
C PRO A 53 11.27 -20.05 3.73
N GLY A 54 12.35 -19.74 4.44
CA GLY A 54 12.55 -20.05 5.86
C GLY A 54 12.18 -18.88 6.76
N ARG A 55 11.85 -19.21 8.02
CA ARG A 55 11.56 -18.21 9.05
C ARG A 55 12.81 -17.40 9.37
N VAL A 56 12.69 -16.07 9.33
CA VAL A 56 13.81 -15.16 9.63
C VAL A 56 14.11 -15.18 11.14
N GLY A 57 15.40 -15.35 11.49
CA GLY A 57 15.88 -15.27 12.87
C GLY A 57 15.81 -16.54 13.69
N THR A 58 15.55 -17.70 13.08
CA THR A 58 15.64 -19.02 13.73
C THR A 58 16.76 -19.84 13.13
N ALA A 59 17.41 -20.66 13.97
CA ALA A 59 18.38 -21.68 13.54
C ALA A 59 17.69 -22.97 13.03
N ASP A 60 16.42 -23.12 13.36
CA ASP A 60 15.59 -24.23 12.94
C ASP A 60 15.09 -24.01 11.50
N ASN A 61 14.86 -25.10 10.78
CA ASN A 61 14.39 -25.07 9.40
C ASN A 61 12.87 -24.84 9.32
N ASP A 62 12.39 -23.82 10.06
CA ASP A 62 10.99 -23.44 10.10
C ASP A 62 10.53 -22.78 8.80
N ILE A 63 9.32 -23.10 8.38
CA ILE A 63 8.69 -22.53 7.19
C ILE A 63 8.24 -21.09 7.49
N ASN A 64 8.49 -20.19 6.53
CA ASN A 64 7.90 -18.85 6.56
C ASN A 64 6.39 -18.93 6.25
N ALA A 65 5.57 -18.85 7.27
CA ALA A 65 4.13 -18.95 7.15
C ALA A 65 3.51 -17.83 6.29
N VAL A 66 4.07 -16.61 6.33
CA VAL A 66 3.55 -15.46 5.57
C VAL A 66 3.62 -15.73 4.06
N LYS A 67 4.79 -16.20 3.61
CA LYS A 67 5.00 -16.56 2.20
C LYS A 67 4.19 -17.80 1.82
N ASN A 68 4.25 -18.84 2.63
CA ASN A 68 3.63 -20.12 2.31
C ASN A 68 2.10 -20.05 2.25
N MET A 69 1.49 -19.24 3.09
CA MET A 69 0.03 -19.01 3.09
C MET A 69 -0.43 -17.96 2.08
N GLY A 70 0.51 -17.23 1.44
CA GLY A 70 0.17 -16.18 0.49
C GLY A 70 -0.65 -15.05 1.11
N LEU A 71 -0.33 -14.65 2.34
CA LEU A 71 -1.12 -13.66 3.09
C LEU A 71 -1.17 -12.28 2.42
N LEU A 72 -0.20 -11.98 1.57
CA LEU A 72 -0.13 -10.75 0.78
C LEU A 72 0.06 -11.13 -0.70
N PRO A 73 -1.02 -11.43 -1.43
CA PRO A 73 -0.94 -11.96 -2.79
C PRO A 73 -0.33 -10.98 -3.80
N GLU A 74 -0.44 -9.67 -3.58
CA GLU A 74 0.19 -8.64 -4.42
C GLU A 74 1.61 -8.28 -3.97
N GLY A 75 2.16 -8.97 -2.94
CA GLY A 75 3.50 -8.74 -2.44
C GLY A 75 3.69 -7.37 -1.78
N TYR A 76 4.84 -6.73 -2.04
CA TYR A 76 5.13 -5.40 -1.51
C TYR A 76 5.42 -4.38 -2.61
N ALA A 77 5.23 -3.11 -2.30
CA ALA A 77 5.62 -1.99 -3.15
C ALA A 77 6.42 -0.96 -2.34
N VAL A 78 7.50 -0.48 -2.93
CA VAL A 78 8.31 0.59 -2.34
C VAL A 78 7.75 1.93 -2.80
N ASN A 79 7.40 2.77 -1.84
CA ASN A 79 6.93 4.14 -2.10
C ASN A 79 8.02 5.14 -1.70
N HIS A 80 8.65 5.76 -2.69
CA HIS A 80 9.72 6.74 -2.50
C HIS A 80 9.25 8.09 -1.94
N PHE A 81 7.94 8.32 -1.91
CA PHE A 81 7.37 9.57 -1.40
C PHE A 81 7.00 9.52 0.09
N LEU A 82 7.19 8.36 0.74
CA LEU A 82 7.06 8.28 2.19
C LEU A 82 8.28 8.93 2.83
N THR A 83 8.03 9.99 3.60
CA THR A 83 9.07 10.75 4.29
C THR A 83 9.52 10.08 5.59
N ASP A 84 8.65 9.30 6.18
CA ASP A 84 8.92 8.56 7.39
C ASP A 84 9.63 7.25 7.06
N THR A 85 10.70 6.95 7.81
CA THR A 85 11.61 5.82 7.51
C THR A 85 11.10 4.48 8.02
N ASP A 86 10.16 4.47 8.95
CA ASP A 86 9.60 3.27 9.60
C ASP A 86 8.08 3.13 9.40
N ALA A 87 7.47 4.02 8.63
CA ALA A 87 6.07 3.92 8.25
C ALA A 87 5.82 2.71 7.34
N TRP A 88 4.71 2.03 7.53
CA TRP A 88 4.26 0.95 6.66
C TRP A 88 2.74 0.95 6.55
N PHE A 89 2.26 0.51 5.40
CA PHE A 89 0.83 0.44 5.12
C PHE A 89 0.49 -0.86 4.42
N ILE A 90 -0.66 -1.43 4.76
CA ILE A 90 -1.23 -2.60 4.10
C ILE A 90 -2.52 -2.18 3.43
N LYS A 91 -2.57 -2.36 2.11
CA LYS A 91 -3.81 -2.27 1.35
C LYS A 91 -4.63 -3.52 1.59
N THR A 92 -5.93 -3.37 1.83
CA THR A 92 -6.86 -4.49 2.03
C THR A 92 -7.72 -4.71 0.78
N ASP A 93 -8.44 -5.82 0.75
CA ASP A 93 -9.42 -6.20 -0.27
C ASP A 93 -10.78 -5.51 -0.11
N CYS A 94 -10.86 -4.51 0.79
CA CYS A 94 -12.09 -3.78 1.04
C CYS A 94 -12.65 -3.17 -0.26
N PRO A 95 -13.92 -3.43 -0.58
CA PRO A 95 -14.57 -2.83 -1.74
C PRO A 95 -14.69 -1.31 -1.54
N ASP A 96 -14.67 -0.59 -2.66
CA ASP A 96 -14.86 0.87 -2.68
C ASP A 96 -13.81 1.66 -1.88
N GLY A 97 -12.59 1.17 -1.80
CA GLY A 97 -11.48 1.84 -1.15
C GLY A 97 -11.03 3.10 -1.87
N PHE A 98 -9.81 3.07 -2.41
CA PHE A 98 -9.29 4.18 -3.21
C PHE A 98 -9.98 4.28 -4.56
N LYS A 99 -10.39 5.49 -4.93
CA LYS A 99 -11.04 5.78 -6.20
C LYS A 99 -10.33 6.90 -6.94
N GLN A 100 -10.14 6.68 -8.23
CA GLN A 100 -9.77 7.73 -9.17
C GLN A 100 -11.00 8.08 -10.00
N PHE A 101 -11.37 9.34 -9.97
CA PHE A 101 -12.46 9.89 -10.79
C PHE A 101 -11.85 10.63 -11.96
N GLU A 102 -11.94 10.08 -13.13
CA GLU A 102 -11.50 10.72 -14.36
C GLU A 102 -12.68 11.46 -14.97
N ARG A 103 -12.58 12.79 -15.08
CA ARG A 103 -13.61 13.62 -15.71
C ARG A 103 -13.29 13.90 -17.16
N THR A 104 -12.01 14.14 -17.45
CA THR A 104 -11.54 14.40 -18.81
C THR A 104 -10.20 13.70 -18.97
N PRO A 105 -10.09 12.70 -19.86
CA PRO A 105 -8.82 12.06 -20.15
C PRO A 105 -7.82 13.04 -20.72
N ILE A 106 -6.54 12.68 -20.69
CA ILE A 106 -5.50 13.52 -21.25
C ILE A 106 -5.77 13.77 -22.73
N SER A 107 -5.92 15.03 -23.08
CA SER A 107 -6.08 15.47 -24.47
C SER A 107 -5.01 16.47 -24.82
N THR A 108 -4.40 16.30 -25.97
CA THR A 108 -3.38 17.19 -26.50
C THR A 108 -3.91 17.89 -27.74
N SER A 109 -3.59 19.16 -27.88
CA SER A 109 -3.88 19.94 -29.09
C SER A 109 -2.68 20.81 -29.44
N MET A 110 -2.53 21.07 -30.72
CA MET A 110 -1.48 21.90 -31.26
C MET A 110 -2.12 22.96 -32.16
N GLU A 111 -1.70 24.18 -32.01
CA GLU A 111 -2.17 25.31 -32.79
C GLU A 111 -0.97 26.14 -33.27
N GLY A 112 -0.89 26.41 -34.56
CA GLY A 112 0.10 27.30 -35.15
C GLY A 112 -0.38 28.74 -35.11
N ASP A 113 0.46 29.66 -34.66
CA ASP A 113 0.20 31.07 -34.70
C ASP A 113 0.72 31.61 -36.04
N PHE A 114 -0.19 32.06 -36.88
CA PHE A 114 0.14 32.55 -38.23
C PHE A 114 1.00 33.81 -38.21
N ASP A 115 0.78 34.70 -37.23
CA ASP A 115 1.44 36.00 -37.17
C ASP A 115 2.89 35.91 -36.69
N THR A 116 3.17 34.98 -35.79
CA THR A 116 4.51 34.83 -35.17
C THR A 116 5.28 33.60 -35.68
N GLY A 117 4.62 32.68 -36.39
CA GLY A 117 5.21 31.42 -36.85
C GLY A 117 5.48 30.42 -35.69
N ASN A 118 5.04 30.72 -34.48
CA ASN A 118 5.22 29.85 -33.31
C ASN A 118 4.16 28.77 -33.25
N VAL A 119 4.50 27.63 -32.64
CA VAL A 119 3.59 26.52 -32.40
C VAL A 119 3.29 26.43 -30.89
N ARG A 120 2.01 26.39 -30.53
CA ARG A 120 1.55 26.26 -29.17
C ARG A 120 1.04 24.84 -28.94
N TYR A 121 1.58 24.18 -27.94
CA TYR A 121 1.11 22.86 -27.48
C TYR A 121 0.28 23.03 -26.21
N LYS A 122 -0.87 22.37 -26.16
CA LYS A 122 -1.77 22.36 -25.01
C LYS A 122 -2.05 20.92 -24.63
N ALA A 123 -1.84 20.58 -23.36
CA ALA A 123 -2.32 19.36 -22.75
C ALA A 123 -3.37 19.71 -21.69
N ARG A 124 -4.44 18.95 -21.65
CA ARG A 124 -5.51 19.12 -20.66
C ARG A 124 -5.94 17.78 -20.12
N GLU A 125 -6.00 17.69 -18.79
CA GLU A 125 -6.49 16.54 -18.05
C GLU A 125 -7.28 17.02 -16.83
N ARG A 126 -8.32 16.28 -16.44
CA ARG A 126 -9.09 16.56 -15.22
C ARG A 126 -9.41 15.25 -14.53
N TYR A 127 -8.85 15.07 -13.35
CA TYR A 127 -9.11 13.93 -12.49
C TYR A 127 -9.16 14.35 -11.03
N SER A 128 -9.66 13.47 -10.19
CA SER A 128 -9.68 13.63 -8.75
C SER A 128 -9.45 12.28 -8.10
N PHE A 129 -8.78 12.27 -6.95
CA PHE A 129 -8.62 11.09 -6.13
C PHE A 129 -9.47 11.21 -4.86
N GLY A 130 -9.96 10.10 -4.39
CA GLY A 130 -10.71 10.03 -3.15
C GLY A 130 -10.76 8.61 -2.61
N PHE A 131 -11.38 8.46 -1.45
CA PHE A 131 -11.67 7.16 -0.85
C PHE A 131 -13.11 7.19 -0.32
N SER A 132 -13.77 6.05 -0.39
CA SER A 132 -15.13 5.90 0.16
C SER A 132 -15.11 5.13 1.48
N ASN A 133 -14.15 4.22 1.64
CA ASN A 133 -14.04 3.41 2.84
C ASN A 133 -12.64 3.53 3.45
N PRO A 134 -12.50 4.05 4.69
CA PRO A 134 -11.20 4.19 5.36
C PRO A 134 -10.55 2.84 5.72
N ARG A 135 -11.30 1.74 5.69
CA ARG A 135 -10.81 0.39 5.99
C ARG A 135 -9.99 -0.23 4.86
N CYS A 136 -9.87 0.46 3.72
CA CYS A 136 -9.06 0.00 2.59
C CYS A 136 -7.56 0.05 2.84
N VAL A 137 -7.12 0.78 3.86
CA VAL A 137 -5.73 0.86 4.29
C VAL A 137 -5.63 0.70 5.80
N PHE A 138 -4.67 -0.11 6.18
CA PHE A 138 -4.26 -0.28 7.57
C PHE A 138 -2.75 -0.03 7.66
N GLY A 139 -2.27 0.64 8.69
CA GLY A 139 -0.84 0.89 8.81
C GLY A 139 -0.47 1.71 10.02
N SER A 140 0.84 1.93 10.16
CA SER A 140 1.46 2.80 11.15
C SER A 140 2.21 3.92 10.42
N GLN A 141 2.16 5.11 10.99
CA GLN A 141 2.95 6.24 10.49
C GLN A 141 4.42 6.17 10.94
N GLY A 142 4.76 5.17 11.79
CA GLY A 142 6.05 5.13 12.46
C GLY A 142 6.03 5.84 13.81
N ALA A 143 7.18 5.93 14.46
CA ALA A 143 7.36 6.55 15.78
C ALA A 143 8.05 7.91 15.68
#